data_0d79d0b748315bebe54c34da1f552af7
#
_entry.id   0d79d0b748315bebe54c34da1f552af7
#
_cell.length_a   1.000
_cell.length_b   1.000
_cell.length_c   1.000
_cell.angle_alpha   90.00
_cell.angle_beta   90.00
_cell.angle_gamma   90.00
#
_symmetry.space_group_name_H-M   'P 1'
#
loop_
_entity.id
_entity.type
_entity.pdbx_description
1 polymer ?
#
loop_
_entity_poly.entity_id
_entity_poly.type
_entity_poly.pdbx_seq_one_letter_code
_entity_poly.pdbx_strand_id
1 'polypeptide(L)'
;MTDASDTDVLIIGAGPTGLTLACDLARRGVDHRVVERDPEPNRATRAKTVQPRSLEVLDDLGAVDHVLRHGVARLPMRFHEPSGAVVDKPSISVRADDAFRTPYPDALWIGQFDVEHALRHRLAELGTSVEFGREAVGLDQDGDGATVTLAAPDGERTVRARFVVAADGGRSGTRRLVGLPLVGRTGERQRWYLGDVTGPDLDRDRMHIWPSEHGMLGLTPLGARLWQFQSPILPGQEAHTPSLELYQRLFDERAGAGAVALDNASWLSVYQVNARMVERYRQGRVLLAGDAAHVHSAAGGQGMNTGIQDAYNLGWKITSVLDGARTALLDTYGAERMPVARTVLEMSADKMTRTLEQVDRGSADGLSSALAGIGEGGRNSGLGIHYRASPLVYREGEQPASGPAPGDRAPNARGLEGADFSGDLFDLLRGPHWSLIAYEHTRPVIFDNAKPTHMHVHRIGPGPDSAIVDAEGDFQRAYRPRRGELILIRTDGHIIARIPASREAALIEHLAPFRSSGNRVRPY
;
A
#
# COMPACT_ATOMS: atom_id res chain seq x y z
N MET A 1 -8.50 -24.24 31.06
CA MET A 1 -9.80 -23.75 30.58
C MET A 1 -9.50 -22.80 29.44
N THR A 2 -9.82 -23.21 28.24
CA THR A 2 -9.55 -22.47 27.01
C THR A 2 -10.54 -21.31 26.92
N ASP A 3 -10.04 -20.10 27.15
CA ASP A 3 -10.77 -18.88 26.82
C ASP A 3 -10.59 -18.68 25.29
N ALA A 4 -11.33 -19.46 24.52
CA ALA A 4 -11.38 -19.32 23.08
C ALA A 4 -12.30 -18.15 22.79
N SER A 5 -11.75 -16.93 22.73
CA SER A 5 -12.50 -15.78 22.22
C SER A 5 -12.62 -15.91 20.71
N ASP A 6 -13.79 -16.27 20.23
CA ASP A 6 -14.08 -16.30 18.80
C ASP A 6 -14.06 -14.86 18.25
N THR A 7 -13.33 -14.66 17.17
CA THR A 7 -13.34 -13.41 16.39
C THR A 7 -13.58 -13.73 14.92
N ASP A 8 -14.11 -12.80 14.15
CA ASP A 8 -14.29 -13.02 12.71
C ASP A 8 -12.93 -13.05 11.98
N VAL A 9 -12.01 -12.14 12.33
CA VAL A 9 -10.71 -12.03 11.68
C VAL A 9 -9.59 -11.84 12.71
N LEU A 10 -8.55 -12.66 12.63
CA LEU A 10 -7.29 -12.44 13.35
C LEU A 10 -6.22 -11.94 12.37
N ILE A 11 -5.69 -10.76 12.61
CA ILE A 11 -4.59 -10.16 11.85
C ILE A 11 -3.31 -10.37 12.64
N ILE A 12 -2.31 -11.01 12.01
CA ILE A 12 -1.00 -11.28 12.63
C ILE A 12 0.03 -10.34 12.01
N GLY A 13 0.53 -9.41 12.83
CA GLY A 13 1.44 -8.33 12.45
C GLY A 13 0.78 -6.96 12.39
N ALA A 14 1.35 -5.99 13.11
CA ALA A 14 0.91 -4.59 13.19
C ALA A 14 1.81 -3.62 12.43
N GLY A 15 2.41 -4.06 11.34
CA GLY A 15 3.05 -3.20 10.35
C GLY A 15 2.02 -2.48 9.47
N PRO A 16 2.46 -1.66 8.47
CA PRO A 16 1.57 -0.86 7.64
C PRO A 16 0.45 -1.69 6.97
N THR A 17 0.76 -2.90 6.52
CA THR A 17 -0.21 -3.81 5.88
C THR A 17 -1.31 -4.26 6.85
N GLY A 18 -0.91 -4.77 8.03
CA GLY A 18 -1.87 -5.25 9.02
C GLY A 18 -2.73 -4.13 9.59
N LEU A 19 -2.13 -2.97 9.87
CA LEU A 19 -2.85 -1.78 10.36
C LEU A 19 -3.83 -1.21 9.31
N THR A 20 -3.46 -1.22 8.03
CA THR A 20 -4.36 -0.82 6.93
C THR A 20 -5.58 -1.73 6.88
N LEU A 21 -5.36 -3.06 6.95
CA LEU A 21 -6.46 -4.03 6.98
C LEU A 21 -7.33 -3.83 8.23
N ALA A 22 -6.72 -3.63 9.38
CA ALA A 22 -7.45 -3.42 10.64
C ALA A 22 -8.35 -2.18 10.57
N CYS A 23 -7.84 -1.05 10.07
CA CYS A 23 -8.64 0.15 9.86
C CYS A 23 -9.80 -0.09 8.88
N ASP A 24 -9.57 -0.83 7.77
CA ASP A 24 -10.62 -1.12 6.80
C ASP A 24 -11.69 -2.07 7.37
N LEU A 25 -11.31 -3.07 8.16
CA LEU A 25 -12.27 -3.96 8.84
C LEU A 25 -13.03 -3.24 9.95
N ALA A 26 -12.34 -2.40 10.75
CA ALA A 26 -12.96 -1.62 11.82
C ALA A 26 -14.08 -0.70 11.29
N ARG A 27 -13.81 0.11 10.25
CA ARG A 27 -14.81 1.00 9.67
C ARG A 27 -15.99 0.25 9.02
N ARG A 28 -15.84 -1.05 8.74
CA ARG A 28 -16.89 -1.94 8.23
C ARG A 28 -17.63 -2.68 9.33
N GLY A 29 -17.30 -2.43 10.60
CA GLY A 29 -17.93 -3.10 11.74
C GLY A 29 -17.62 -4.60 11.84
N VAL A 30 -16.51 -5.07 11.25
CA VAL A 30 -16.08 -6.47 11.34
C VAL A 30 -15.38 -6.68 12.68
N ASP A 31 -15.78 -7.70 13.43
CA ASP A 31 -15.09 -8.12 14.63
C ASP A 31 -13.71 -8.68 14.27
N HIS A 32 -12.64 -8.06 14.80
CA HIS A 32 -11.27 -8.43 14.47
C HIS A 32 -10.32 -8.12 15.61
N ARG A 33 -9.23 -8.88 15.65
CA ARG A 33 -8.09 -8.65 16.55
C ARG A 33 -6.82 -8.47 15.74
N VAL A 34 -5.93 -7.61 16.24
CA VAL A 34 -4.60 -7.37 15.67
C VAL A 34 -3.56 -7.72 16.72
N VAL A 35 -2.70 -8.67 16.41
CA VAL A 35 -1.63 -9.11 17.31
C VAL A 35 -0.26 -8.79 16.72
N GLU A 36 0.67 -8.38 17.57
CA GLU A 36 2.06 -8.08 17.20
C GLU A 36 3.00 -8.74 18.22
N ARG A 37 4.04 -9.42 17.71
CA ARG A 37 5.02 -10.09 18.56
C ARG A 37 5.92 -9.14 19.34
N ASP A 38 6.26 -7.98 18.73
CA ASP A 38 7.08 -6.99 19.40
C ASP A 38 6.31 -6.41 20.60
N PRO A 39 6.96 -6.12 21.73
CA PRO A 39 6.27 -5.66 22.94
C PRO A 39 5.77 -4.20 22.83
N GLU A 40 6.26 -3.45 21.89
CA GLU A 40 5.92 -2.06 21.63
C GLU A 40 5.99 -1.72 20.13
N PRO A 41 5.43 -0.59 19.68
CA PRO A 41 5.52 -0.14 18.30
C PRO A 41 6.97 -0.01 17.81
N ASN A 42 7.26 -0.59 16.66
CA ASN A 42 8.57 -0.50 16.04
C ASN A 42 8.86 0.95 15.62
N ARG A 43 10.07 1.42 15.91
CA ARG A 43 10.55 2.76 15.55
C ARG A 43 11.53 2.77 14.37
N ALA A 44 11.84 1.59 13.82
CA ALA A 44 12.77 1.47 12.70
C ALA A 44 12.16 1.95 11.38
N THR A 45 12.91 2.72 10.62
CA THR A 45 12.51 3.21 9.31
C THR A 45 12.98 2.26 8.21
N ARG A 46 12.23 1.23 7.94
CA ARG A 46 12.51 0.32 6.82
C ARG A 46 12.10 0.93 5.49
N ALA A 47 10.87 1.41 5.40
CA ALA A 47 10.37 2.16 4.26
C ALA A 47 10.36 3.67 4.56
N LYS A 48 10.56 4.49 3.53
CA LYS A 48 10.66 5.94 3.66
C LYS A 48 9.86 6.73 2.62
N THR A 49 8.96 6.08 1.89
CA THR A 49 8.14 6.75 0.89
C THR A 49 6.72 6.20 0.87
N VAL A 50 5.74 7.11 0.80
CA VAL A 50 4.34 6.78 0.50
C VAL A 50 4.03 7.26 -0.90
N GLN A 51 3.59 6.34 -1.75
CA GLN A 51 3.28 6.61 -3.16
C GLN A 51 1.85 7.16 -3.33
N PRO A 52 1.56 7.88 -4.43
CA PRO A 52 0.27 8.49 -4.70
C PRO A 52 -0.94 7.56 -4.46
N ARG A 53 -0.92 6.33 -4.97
CA ARG A 53 -2.05 5.40 -4.75
C ARG A 53 -2.24 5.04 -3.28
N SER A 54 -1.15 4.90 -2.53
CA SER A 54 -1.25 4.64 -1.08
C SER A 54 -1.76 5.84 -0.30
N LEU A 55 -1.47 7.08 -0.76
CA LEU A 55 -2.08 8.28 -0.18
C LEU A 55 -3.59 8.31 -0.40
N GLU A 56 -4.08 7.92 -1.58
CA GLU A 56 -5.52 7.77 -1.83
C GLU A 56 -6.17 6.75 -0.88
N VAL A 57 -5.49 5.63 -0.61
CA VAL A 57 -5.96 4.62 0.34
C VAL A 57 -6.01 5.17 1.77
N LEU A 58 -4.94 5.86 2.20
CA LEU A 58 -4.88 6.46 3.52
C LEU A 58 -5.91 7.58 3.70
N ASP A 59 -6.22 8.31 2.63
CA ASP A 59 -7.27 9.33 2.60
C ASP A 59 -8.65 8.70 2.80
N ASP A 60 -8.98 7.68 2.05
CA ASP A 60 -10.25 6.97 2.19
C ASP A 60 -10.42 6.32 3.58
N LEU A 61 -9.32 5.90 4.21
CA LEU A 61 -9.30 5.38 5.58
C LEU A 61 -9.37 6.48 6.65
N GLY A 62 -9.17 7.76 6.29
CA GLY A 62 -9.12 8.90 7.22
C GLY A 62 -7.80 9.01 8.00
N ALA A 63 -6.69 8.49 7.45
CA ALA A 63 -5.37 8.54 8.07
C ALA A 63 -4.36 9.47 7.33
N VAL A 64 -4.76 10.10 6.22
CA VAL A 64 -3.85 10.84 5.35
C VAL A 64 -3.31 12.12 5.96
N ASP A 65 -4.12 12.86 6.74
CA ASP A 65 -3.74 14.17 7.28
C ASP A 65 -2.47 14.13 8.14
N HIS A 66 -2.31 13.07 8.95
CA HIS A 66 -1.10 12.89 9.73
C HIS A 66 0.12 12.68 8.83
N VAL A 67 -0.04 11.86 7.79
CA VAL A 67 1.01 11.54 6.82
C VAL A 67 1.42 12.78 6.03
N LEU A 68 0.46 13.62 5.61
CA LEU A 68 0.73 14.87 4.90
C LEU A 68 1.47 15.90 5.77
N ARG A 69 1.17 15.96 7.07
CA ARG A 69 1.85 16.90 8.00
C ARG A 69 3.31 16.53 8.28
N HIS A 70 3.66 15.24 8.22
CA HIS A 70 4.99 14.75 8.58
C HIS A 70 5.85 14.37 7.37
N GLY A 71 5.22 14.19 6.21
CA GLY A 71 5.90 13.84 4.96
C GLY A 71 6.35 15.06 4.17
N VAL A 72 7.42 14.89 3.39
CA VAL A 72 7.96 15.91 2.50
C VAL A 72 7.80 15.45 1.05
N ALA A 73 7.11 16.27 0.26
CA ALA A 73 6.99 16.02 -1.19
C ALA A 73 8.25 16.49 -1.91
N ARG A 74 8.64 15.76 -2.97
CA ARG A 74 9.70 16.18 -3.89
C ARG A 74 11.01 16.61 -3.19
N LEU A 75 11.49 15.83 -2.23
CA LEU A 75 12.73 16.07 -1.51
C LEU A 75 13.91 16.12 -2.49
N PRO A 76 14.63 17.28 -2.64
CA PRO A 76 15.77 17.38 -3.55
C PRO A 76 16.98 16.61 -3.02
N MET A 77 18.01 16.48 -3.86
CA MET A 77 19.25 15.78 -3.53
C MET A 77 20.43 16.74 -3.58
N ARG A 78 21.35 16.60 -2.64
CA ARG A 78 22.65 17.26 -2.62
C ARG A 78 23.75 16.22 -2.72
N PHE A 79 24.54 16.33 -3.77
CA PHE A 79 25.74 15.51 -3.97
C PHE A 79 26.96 16.25 -3.44
N HIS A 80 27.71 15.59 -2.57
CA HIS A 80 29.00 16.04 -2.05
C HIS A 80 30.09 15.26 -2.79
N GLU A 81 30.67 15.88 -3.80
CA GLU A 81 31.69 15.22 -4.63
C GLU A 81 33.04 15.08 -3.93
N PRO A 82 33.83 14.05 -4.26
CA PRO A 82 35.20 13.89 -3.69
C PRO A 82 36.11 15.08 -3.93
N SER A 83 35.84 15.88 -4.96
CA SER A 83 36.52 17.15 -5.26
C SER A 83 36.27 18.26 -4.23
N GLY A 84 35.29 18.06 -3.34
CA GLY A 84 34.75 19.09 -2.45
C GLY A 84 33.64 19.94 -3.09
N ALA A 85 33.31 19.71 -4.34
CA ALA A 85 32.22 20.40 -5.00
C ALA A 85 30.87 19.88 -4.46
N VAL A 86 29.89 20.79 -4.38
CA VAL A 86 28.49 20.46 -3.98
C VAL A 86 27.57 20.71 -5.16
N VAL A 87 26.77 19.70 -5.52
CA VAL A 87 25.87 19.76 -6.68
C VAL A 87 24.45 19.42 -6.22
N ASP A 88 23.53 20.36 -6.37
CA ASP A 88 22.12 20.15 -6.08
C ASP A 88 21.40 19.60 -7.33
N LYS A 89 20.57 18.58 -7.12
CA LYS A 89 19.73 17.95 -8.16
C LYS A 89 18.27 17.93 -7.69
N PRO A 90 17.30 17.97 -8.61
CA PRO A 90 15.89 17.84 -8.25
C PRO A 90 15.60 16.47 -7.62
N SER A 91 14.43 16.37 -6.98
CA SER A 91 13.95 15.12 -6.40
C SER A 91 13.87 13.99 -7.43
N ILE A 92 14.21 12.78 -7.01
CA ILE A 92 13.94 11.55 -7.77
C ILE A 92 12.46 11.16 -7.78
N SER A 93 11.64 11.72 -6.89
CA SER A 93 10.19 11.53 -6.91
C SER A 93 9.60 12.37 -8.03
N VAL A 94 9.21 11.71 -9.11
CA VAL A 94 8.53 12.36 -10.22
C VAL A 94 7.05 12.50 -9.87
N ARG A 95 6.53 13.71 -10.05
CA ARG A 95 5.09 13.96 -9.96
C ARG A 95 4.36 13.02 -10.93
N ALA A 96 3.25 12.42 -10.48
CA ALA A 96 2.40 11.62 -11.34
C ALA A 96 1.84 12.49 -12.47
N ASP A 97 1.70 11.88 -13.65
CA ASP A 97 1.07 12.53 -14.81
C ASP A 97 -0.35 13.00 -14.45
N ASP A 98 -0.69 14.22 -14.84
CA ASP A 98 -2.01 14.80 -14.61
C ASP A 98 -3.15 13.97 -15.25
N ALA A 99 -2.82 13.12 -16.23
CA ALA A 99 -3.76 12.15 -16.80
C ALA A 99 -4.30 11.14 -15.78
N PHE A 100 -3.56 10.87 -14.70
CA PHE A 100 -4.04 10.01 -13.61
C PHE A 100 -5.10 10.66 -12.73
N ARG A 101 -5.22 12.00 -12.76
CA ARG A 101 -6.25 12.72 -12.00
C ARG A 101 -6.35 12.26 -10.57
N THR A 102 -5.33 12.54 -9.79
CA THR A 102 -5.25 12.23 -8.37
C THR A 102 -5.13 13.52 -7.54
N PRO A 103 -5.71 13.60 -6.35
CA PRO A 103 -5.43 14.71 -5.42
C PRO A 103 -4.00 14.64 -4.85
N TYR A 104 -3.33 13.49 -4.98
CA TYR A 104 -1.98 13.22 -4.45
C TYR A 104 -0.99 12.91 -5.58
N PRO A 105 -0.58 13.91 -6.40
CA PRO A 105 0.32 13.63 -7.53
C PRO A 105 1.76 13.33 -7.13
N ASP A 106 2.19 13.75 -5.96
CA ASP A 106 3.57 13.61 -5.48
C ASP A 106 3.67 12.50 -4.43
N ALA A 107 4.70 11.66 -4.53
CA ALA A 107 5.06 10.74 -3.46
C ALA A 107 5.65 11.53 -2.28
N LEU A 108 5.39 11.08 -1.05
CA LEU A 108 5.91 11.68 0.17
C LEU A 108 7.09 10.89 0.72
N TRP A 109 8.14 11.61 1.13
CA TRP A 109 9.23 11.09 1.94
C TRP A 109 8.83 11.18 3.41
N ILE A 110 8.69 10.03 4.07
CA ILE A 110 8.19 9.90 5.44
C ILE A 110 8.65 8.58 6.02
N GLY A 111 8.99 8.54 7.29
CA GLY A 111 9.34 7.31 7.98
C GLY A 111 8.18 6.33 8.09
N GLN A 112 8.43 5.04 7.94
CA GLN A 112 7.41 4.00 8.12
C GLN A 112 6.72 4.10 9.48
N PHE A 113 7.45 4.43 10.54
CA PHE A 113 6.90 4.57 11.90
C PHE A 113 5.83 5.66 11.99
N ASP A 114 5.94 6.76 11.21
CA ASP A 114 4.92 7.83 11.15
C ASP A 114 3.64 7.34 10.46
N VAL A 115 3.80 6.53 9.39
CA VAL A 115 2.66 5.91 8.70
C VAL A 115 1.95 4.91 9.63
N GLU A 116 2.71 4.08 10.35
CA GLU A 116 2.18 3.17 11.35
C GLU A 116 1.51 3.92 12.51
N HIS A 117 2.09 5.04 12.95
CA HIS A 117 1.49 5.88 13.98
C HIS A 117 0.13 6.45 13.51
N ALA A 118 0.06 6.97 12.28
CA ALA A 118 -1.19 7.48 11.69
C ALA A 118 -2.28 6.39 11.65
N LEU A 119 -1.92 5.18 11.19
CA LEU A 119 -2.85 4.06 11.11
C LEU A 119 -3.27 3.56 12.51
N ARG A 120 -2.35 3.47 13.48
CA ARG A 120 -2.69 3.09 14.86
C ARG A 120 -3.62 4.11 15.54
N HIS A 121 -3.35 5.40 15.30
CA HIS A 121 -4.22 6.45 15.80
C HIS A 121 -5.63 6.31 15.20
N ARG A 122 -5.72 6.14 13.89
CA ARG A 122 -7.00 5.93 13.21
C ARG A 122 -7.72 4.68 13.71
N LEU A 123 -7.00 3.58 13.92
CA LEU A 123 -7.56 2.34 14.46
C LEU A 123 -8.15 2.54 15.87
N ALA A 124 -7.45 3.33 16.71
CA ALA A 124 -7.95 3.67 18.05
C ALA A 124 -9.22 4.52 18.01
N GLU A 125 -9.32 5.49 17.09
CA GLU A 125 -10.56 6.26 16.84
C GLU A 125 -11.73 5.35 16.44
N LEU A 126 -11.44 4.25 15.73
CA LEU A 126 -12.42 3.25 15.32
C LEU A 126 -12.71 2.20 16.42
N GLY A 127 -12.17 2.38 17.62
CA GLY A 127 -12.46 1.56 18.79
C GLY A 127 -11.64 0.27 18.92
N THR A 128 -10.59 0.08 18.11
CA THR A 128 -9.74 -1.12 18.14
C THR A 128 -8.29 -0.74 18.47
N SER A 129 -7.56 -1.63 19.14
CA SER A 129 -6.14 -1.46 19.46
C SER A 129 -5.33 -2.71 19.11
N VAL A 130 -4.01 -2.52 18.97
CA VAL A 130 -3.06 -3.61 18.74
C VAL A 130 -2.74 -4.31 20.05
N GLU A 131 -2.75 -5.64 20.05
CA GLU A 131 -2.28 -6.49 21.15
C GLU A 131 -0.79 -6.79 20.94
N PHE A 132 0.07 -6.02 21.60
CA PHE A 132 1.52 -6.20 21.55
C PHE A 132 2.00 -7.37 22.42
N GLY A 133 3.21 -7.89 22.13
CA GLY A 133 3.81 -9.02 22.83
C GLY A 133 3.07 -10.36 22.61
N ARG A 134 2.44 -10.54 21.44
CA ARG A 134 1.68 -11.73 21.05
C ARG A 134 2.25 -12.33 19.77
N GLU A 135 2.93 -13.47 19.86
CA GLU A 135 3.52 -14.16 18.71
C GLU A 135 2.70 -15.38 18.31
N ALA A 136 2.36 -15.53 17.03
CA ALA A 136 1.73 -16.73 16.50
C ALA A 136 2.77 -17.85 16.38
N VAL A 137 2.63 -18.89 17.21
CA VAL A 137 3.56 -20.03 17.31
C VAL A 137 2.96 -21.35 16.83
N GLY A 138 1.63 -21.45 16.72
CA GLY A 138 0.92 -22.61 16.22
C GLY A 138 -0.33 -22.19 15.43
N LEU A 139 -0.72 -23.02 14.46
CA LEU A 139 -1.90 -22.79 13.64
C LEU A 139 -2.46 -24.11 13.13
N ASP A 140 -3.73 -24.34 13.42
CA ASP A 140 -4.56 -25.41 12.87
C ASP A 140 -5.78 -24.80 12.18
N GLN A 141 -6.33 -25.45 11.14
CA GLN A 141 -7.52 -24.96 10.44
C GLN A 141 -8.43 -26.10 10.00
N ASP A 142 -9.72 -25.78 9.90
CA ASP A 142 -10.75 -26.65 9.39
C ASP A 142 -11.65 -25.93 8.34
N GLY A 143 -12.81 -26.53 8.02
CA GLY A 143 -13.78 -25.94 7.06
C GLY A 143 -14.37 -24.61 7.53
N ASP A 144 -14.43 -24.33 8.83
CA ASP A 144 -15.16 -23.21 9.42
C ASP A 144 -14.24 -22.09 9.91
N GLY A 145 -12.98 -22.40 10.24
CA GLY A 145 -12.05 -21.39 10.79
C GLY A 145 -10.63 -21.88 10.94
N ALA A 146 -9.83 -21.07 11.61
CA ALA A 146 -8.49 -21.41 12.03
C ALA A 146 -8.30 -21.10 13.52
N THR A 147 -7.55 -21.96 14.23
CA THR A 147 -7.16 -21.79 15.63
C THR A 147 -5.68 -21.46 15.66
N VAL A 148 -5.34 -20.31 16.20
CA VAL A 148 -3.95 -19.83 16.32
C VAL A 148 -3.52 -19.90 17.78
N THR A 149 -2.36 -20.49 18.03
CA THR A 149 -1.70 -20.44 19.34
C THR A 149 -0.83 -19.20 19.39
N LEU A 150 -1.11 -18.32 20.33
CA LEU A 150 -0.38 -17.09 20.60
C LEU A 150 0.50 -17.26 21.84
N ALA A 151 1.80 -17.15 21.68
CA ALA A 151 2.73 -17.03 22.80
C ALA A 151 2.73 -15.59 23.33
N ALA A 152 2.73 -15.44 24.65
CA ALA A 152 2.74 -14.17 25.34
C ALA A 152 3.57 -14.29 26.64
N PRO A 153 4.01 -13.16 27.25
CA PRO A 153 4.76 -13.18 28.51
C PRO A 153 4.03 -13.91 29.66
N ASP A 154 2.71 -13.93 29.62
CA ASP A 154 1.82 -14.56 30.59
C ASP A 154 1.42 -16.02 30.24
N GLY A 155 2.02 -16.60 29.20
CA GLY A 155 1.79 -17.96 28.72
C GLY A 155 1.14 -18.03 27.35
N GLU A 156 0.89 -19.25 26.87
CA GLU A 156 0.23 -19.48 25.58
C GLU A 156 -1.29 -19.41 25.70
N ARG A 157 -1.93 -18.86 24.67
CA ARG A 157 -3.39 -18.79 24.54
C ARG A 157 -3.80 -19.16 23.11
N THR A 158 -4.94 -19.78 22.95
CA THR A 158 -5.52 -20.06 21.63
C THR A 158 -6.58 -19.04 21.28
N VAL A 159 -6.61 -18.65 20.00
CA VAL A 159 -7.64 -17.77 19.42
C VAL A 159 -8.20 -18.48 18.21
N ARG A 160 -9.52 -18.66 18.17
CA ARG A 160 -10.21 -19.15 16.98
C ARG A 160 -10.75 -17.97 16.18
N ALA A 161 -10.50 -17.98 14.87
CA ALA A 161 -10.99 -16.97 13.95
C ALA A 161 -11.59 -17.62 12.69
N ARG A 162 -12.58 -16.97 12.08
CA ARG A 162 -13.13 -17.44 10.79
C ARG A 162 -12.12 -17.28 9.67
N PHE A 163 -11.30 -16.22 9.73
CA PHE A 163 -10.17 -15.99 8.84
C PHE A 163 -8.96 -15.50 9.62
N VAL A 164 -7.78 -15.89 9.17
CA VAL A 164 -6.49 -15.38 9.66
C VAL A 164 -5.80 -14.66 8.52
N VAL A 165 -5.26 -13.47 8.78
CA VAL A 165 -4.47 -12.73 7.80
C VAL A 165 -3.05 -12.57 8.31
N ALA A 166 -2.10 -13.19 7.63
CA ALA A 166 -0.68 -13.04 7.88
C ALA A 166 -0.17 -11.74 7.25
N ALA A 167 0.18 -10.76 8.08
CA ALA A 167 0.84 -9.50 7.76
C ALA A 167 2.14 -9.33 8.56
N ASP A 168 2.74 -10.46 8.98
CA ASP A 168 3.89 -10.59 9.90
C ASP A 168 5.25 -10.50 9.18
N GLY A 169 5.26 -9.91 8.00
CA GLY A 169 6.47 -9.46 7.31
C GLY A 169 7.25 -10.58 6.61
N GLY A 170 8.40 -10.25 6.03
CA GLY A 170 9.18 -11.15 5.17
C GLY A 170 9.67 -12.44 5.86
N ARG A 171 9.83 -12.39 7.20
CA ARG A 171 10.17 -13.54 8.04
C ARG A 171 8.93 -14.22 8.63
N SER A 172 7.77 -14.06 8.01
CA SER A 172 6.48 -14.54 8.49
C SER A 172 6.54 -15.96 9.09
N GLY A 173 6.19 -16.06 10.37
CA GLY A 173 5.96 -17.31 11.09
C GLY A 173 4.71 -17.99 10.57
N THR A 174 3.63 -17.23 10.40
CA THR A 174 2.33 -17.70 9.94
C THR A 174 2.42 -18.36 8.56
N ARG A 175 3.15 -17.74 7.61
CA ARG A 175 3.39 -18.33 6.30
C ARG A 175 4.04 -19.71 6.39
N ARG A 176 5.04 -19.88 7.29
CA ARG A 176 5.70 -21.18 7.52
C ARG A 176 4.76 -22.21 8.14
N LEU A 177 3.93 -21.79 9.09
CA LEU A 177 2.93 -22.66 9.73
C LEU A 177 1.94 -23.24 8.73
N VAL A 178 1.58 -22.50 7.68
CA VAL A 178 0.69 -22.99 6.62
C VAL A 178 1.44 -23.65 5.44
N GLY A 179 2.77 -23.84 5.54
CA GLY A 179 3.55 -24.56 4.57
C GLY A 179 3.75 -23.83 3.22
N LEU A 180 3.67 -22.49 3.19
CA LEU A 180 3.84 -21.69 1.98
C LEU A 180 5.26 -21.11 1.89
N PRO A 181 6.16 -21.66 1.05
CA PRO A 181 7.51 -21.11 0.87
C PRO A 181 7.48 -19.82 0.03
N LEU A 182 8.46 -18.94 0.27
CA LEU A 182 8.78 -17.87 -0.66
C LEU A 182 9.67 -18.45 -1.78
N VAL A 183 9.18 -18.34 -3.01
CA VAL A 183 9.88 -18.80 -4.22
C VAL A 183 10.43 -17.59 -4.97
N GLY A 184 11.65 -17.68 -5.49
CA GLY A 184 12.29 -16.61 -6.24
C GLY A 184 13.80 -16.52 -6.00
N ARG A 185 14.38 -15.34 -6.22
CA ARG A 185 15.83 -15.11 -6.14
C ARG A 185 16.18 -14.28 -4.90
N THR A 186 17.30 -14.63 -4.27
CA THR A 186 17.99 -13.76 -3.30
C THR A 186 19.16 -13.11 -4.02
N GLY A 187 19.26 -11.81 -3.97
CA GLY A 187 20.43 -11.08 -4.46
C GLY A 187 21.59 -11.25 -3.47
N GLU A 188 22.35 -12.36 -3.58
CA GLU A 188 23.45 -12.65 -2.66
C GLU A 188 24.52 -11.54 -2.61
N ARG A 189 24.69 -10.81 -3.72
CA ARG A 189 25.65 -9.71 -3.88
C ARG A 189 25.05 -8.32 -3.62
N GLN A 190 23.76 -8.21 -3.31
CA GLN A 190 23.07 -6.91 -3.14
C GLN A 190 22.71 -6.73 -1.67
N ARG A 191 23.66 -6.25 -0.88
CA ARG A 191 23.51 -5.97 0.55
C ARG A 191 23.78 -4.51 0.83
N TRP A 192 23.07 -3.96 1.83
CA TRP A 192 23.18 -2.57 2.22
C TRP A 192 23.23 -2.45 3.74
N TYR A 193 24.04 -1.54 4.24
CA TYR A 193 23.91 -1.02 5.58
C TYR A 193 22.79 0.01 5.59
N LEU A 194 21.80 -0.19 6.44
CA LEU A 194 20.69 0.74 6.68
C LEU A 194 20.61 1.03 8.17
N GLY A 195 20.32 2.28 8.53
CA GLY A 195 20.15 2.64 9.94
C GLY A 195 19.48 3.99 10.11
N ASP A 196 18.86 4.16 11.26
CA ASP A 196 18.28 5.42 11.70
C ASP A 196 19.23 6.04 12.72
N VAL A 197 19.84 7.17 12.36
CA VAL A 197 20.89 7.85 13.14
C VAL A 197 20.49 9.29 13.44
N THR A 198 21.10 9.85 14.49
CA THR A 198 21.07 11.29 14.81
C THR A 198 22.50 11.84 14.81
N GLY A 199 22.65 13.15 14.89
CA GLY A 199 23.94 13.84 14.96
C GLY A 199 24.22 14.79 13.80
N PRO A 200 24.02 14.37 12.52
CA PRO A 200 24.37 15.23 11.39
C PRO A 200 23.74 16.61 11.47
N ASP A 201 24.58 17.65 11.48
CA ASP A 201 24.19 19.06 11.35
C ASP A 201 24.23 19.44 9.87
N LEU A 202 23.19 19.00 9.16
CA LEU A 202 23.03 19.20 7.72
C LEU A 202 21.64 19.77 7.41
N ASP A 203 21.50 20.42 6.25
CA ASP A 203 20.21 20.91 5.76
C ASP A 203 19.21 19.75 5.66
N ARG A 204 18.07 19.88 6.33
CA ARG A 204 17.04 18.82 6.38
C ARG A 204 15.96 18.95 5.28
N ASP A 205 16.10 19.93 4.41
CA ASP A 205 15.22 20.16 3.26
C ASP A 205 15.62 19.31 2.03
N ARG A 206 16.65 18.44 2.17
CA ARG A 206 17.19 17.62 1.08
C ARG A 206 17.81 16.32 1.55
N MET A 207 17.98 15.37 0.64
CA MET A 207 18.84 14.21 0.84
C MET A 207 20.30 14.60 0.58
N HIS A 208 21.23 14.04 1.35
CA HIS A 208 22.66 14.19 1.15
C HIS A 208 23.25 12.88 0.65
N ILE A 209 24.07 12.95 -0.40
CA ILE A 209 24.69 11.79 -1.04
C ILE A 209 26.18 12.08 -1.24
N TRP A 210 27.01 11.15 -0.80
CA TRP A 210 28.47 11.16 -1.00
C TRP A 210 28.83 10.00 -1.94
N PRO A 211 29.02 10.23 -3.24
CA PRO A 211 29.65 9.26 -4.13
C PRO A 211 31.14 9.16 -3.83
N SER A 212 31.69 7.96 -3.80
CA SER A 212 33.13 7.74 -3.62
C SER A 212 33.58 6.48 -4.36
N GLU A 213 34.89 6.29 -4.52
CA GLU A 213 35.47 5.04 -5.07
C GLU A 213 35.19 3.81 -4.17
N HIS A 214 34.84 4.03 -2.91
CA HIS A 214 34.45 2.98 -1.96
C HIS A 214 32.93 2.74 -1.93
N GLY A 215 32.20 3.19 -2.95
CA GLY A 215 30.75 3.16 -3.03
C GLY A 215 30.10 4.49 -2.63
N MET A 216 28.78 4.48 -2.50
CA MET A 216 28.05 5.67 -2.09
C MET A 216 27.66 5.62 -0.60
N LEU A 217 27.41 6.79 -0.04
CA LEU A 217 26.72 6.97 1.24
C LEU A 217 25.58 7.95 1.05
N GLY A 218 24.43 7.67 1.65
CA GLY A 218 23.28 8.56 1.61
C GLY A 218 22.68 8.79 2.99
N LEU A 219 22.29 10.03 3.25
CA LEU A 219 21.45 10.43 4.39
C LEU A 219 20.15 11.02 3.90
N THR A 220 19.04 10.44 4.32
CA THR A 220 17.69 10.94 4.04
C THR A 220 17.09 11.47 5.34
N PRO A 221 16.67 12.75 5.41
CA PRO A 221 16.04 13.30 6.62
C PRO A 221 14.67 12.69 6.84
N LEU A 222 14.36 12.29 8.07
CA LEU A 222 13.09 11.72 8.48
C LEU A 222 12.62 12.35 9.78
N GLY A 223 11.39 12.85 9.78
CA GLY A 223 10.86 13.57 10.93
C GLY A 223 11.77 14.73 11.36
N ALA A 224 11.77 15.08 12.65
CA ALA A 224 12.45 16.26 13.15
C ALA A 224 13.96 16.07 13.36
N ARG A 225 14.44 14.87 13.68
CA ARG A 225 15.83 14.64 14.15
C ARG A 225 16.52 13.44 13.52
N LEU A 226 15.79 12.47 12.98
CA LEU A 226 16.34 11.25 12.42
C LEU A 226 16.86 11.46 11.00
N TRP A 227 17.91 10.72 10.68
CA TRP A 227 18.42 10.51 9.34
C TRP A 227 18.44 9.03 9.04
N GLN A 228 17.90 8.61 7.91
CA GLN A 228 18.13 7.26 7.44
C GLN A 228 19.48 7.21 6.71
N PHE A 229 20.43 6.52 7.32
CA PHE A 229 21.71 6.15 6.74
C PHE A 229 21.53 5.00 5.77
N GLN A 230 22.17 5.08 4.61
CA GLN A 230 22.20 4.00 3.64
C GLN A 230 23.54 3.93 2.92
N SER A 231 24.11 2.73 2.82
CA SER A 231 25.37 2.50 2.13
C SER A 231 25.47 1.09 1.59
N PRO A 232 25.82 0.85 0.30
CA PRO A 232 25.98 -0.48 -0.25
C PRO A 232 27.19 -1.17 0.38
N ILE A 233 27.08 -2.50 0.51
CA ILE A 233 28.19 -3.40 0.74
C ILE A 233 28.65 -3.87 -0.65
N LEU A 234 29.85 -3.50 -1.05
CA LEU A 234 30.35 -3.76 -2.39
C LEU A 234 30.55 -5.28 -2.64
N PRO A 235 30.46 -5.73 -3.89
CA PRO A 235 30.72 -7.12 -4.24
C PRO A 235 32.10 -7.59 -3.73
N GLY A 236 32.13 -8.74 -3.08
CA GLY A 236 33.35 -9.29 -2.48
C GLY A 236 33.66 -8.83 -1.06
N GLN A 237 32.98 -7.81 -0.55
CA GLN A 237 33.10 -7.40 0.86
C GLN A 237 32.21 -8.27 1.76
N GLU A 238 32.72 -8.59 2.96
CA GLU A 238 31.91 -9.22 4.00
C GLU A 238 31.05 -8.18 4.74
N ALA A 239 29.84 -8.58 5.13
CA ALA A 239 29.01 -7.75 5.99
C ALA A 239 29.50 -7.86 7.44
N HIS A 240 29.87 -6.74 8.03
CA HIS A 240 30.17 -6.66 9.45
C HIS A 240 28.89 -6.48 10.27
N THR A 241 28.96 -6.84 11.55
CA THR A 241 27.87 -6.57 12.50
C THR A 241 27.61 -5.06 12.59
N PRO A 242 26.38 -4.60 12.33
CA PRO A 242 26.04 -3.20 12.40
C PRO A 242 26.30 -2.60 13.78
N SER A 243 27.06 -1.50 13.81
CA SER A 243 27.27 -0.69 15.00
C SER A 243 27.43 0.78 14.61
N LEU A 244 27.25 1.70 15.56
CA LEU A 244 27.42 3.14 15.30
C LEU A 244 28.86 3.46 14.86
N GLU A 245 29.85 2.80 15.47
CA GLU A 245 31.26 2.95 15.13
C GLU A 245 31.56 2.48 13.70
N LEU A 246 30.92 1.38 13.26
CA LEU A 246 31.03 0.93 11.87
C LEU A 246 30.46 1.98 10.92
N TYR A 247 29.29 2.53 11.21
CA TYR A 247 28.64 3.51 10.36
C TYR A 247 29.40 4.84 10.33
N GLN A 248 29.97 5.25 11.45
CA GLN A 248 30.88 6.42 11.48
C GLN A 248 32.12 6.18 10.61
N ARG A 249 32.79 5.01 10.72
CA ARG A 249 33.92 4.68 9.85
C ARG A 249 33.54 4.68 8.37
N LEU A 250 32.42 4.08 8.00
CA LEU A 250 31.92 4.12 6.61
C LEU A 250 31.67 5.56 6.14
N PHE A 251 31.21 6.42 7.07
CA PHE A 251 31.03 7.83 6.78
C PHE A 251 32.36 8.53 6.53
N ASP A 252 33.30 8.35 7.43
CA ASP A 252 34.65 8.96 7.34
C ASP A 252 35.42 8.53 6.09
N GLU A 253 35.30 7.26 5.71
CA GLU A 253 35.91 6.71 4.49
C GLU A 253 35.32 7.30 3.20
N ARG A 254 34.04 7.64 3.18
CA ARG A 254 33.32 8.04 1.96
C ARG A 254 33.06 9.53 1.84
N ALA A 255 32.95 10.22 2.96
CA ALA A 255 32.67 11.66 3.01
C ALA A 255 33.86 12.49 3.50
N GLY A 256 34.91 11.85 4.00
CA GLY A 256 36.06 12.48 4.64
C GLY A 256 35.99 12.49 6.17
N ALA A 257 37.08 12.22 6.81
CA ALA A 257 37.17 12.13 8.28
C ALA A 257 36.73 13.45 8.95
N GLY A 258 35.78 13.32 9.89
CA GLY A 258 35.23 14.46 10.64
C GLY A 258 34.24 15.34 9.87
N ALA A 259 33.86 14.99 8.64
CA ALA A 259 32.91 15.76 7.86
C ALA A 259 31.50 15.79 8.52
N VAL A 260 31.10 14.69 9.13
CA VAL A 260 29.82 14.56 9.84
C VAL A 260 29.99 13.61 11.03
N ALA A 261 29.47 13.99 12.19
CA ALA A 261 29.46 13.15 13.39
C ALA A 261 28.07 12.46 13.54
N LEU A 262 28.08 11.18 13.85
CA LEU A 262 26.89 10.42 14.24
C LEU A 262 26.84 10.31 15.76
N ASP A 263 25.75 10.78 16.39
CA ASP A 263 25.65 10.79 17.87
C ASP A 263 25.02 9.51 18.43
N ASN A 264 23.96 9.03 17.77
CA ASN A 264 23.19 7.89 18.26
C ASN A 264 22.53 7.14 17.10
N ALA A 265 22.17 5.90 17.35
CA ALA A 265 21.42 5.05 16.43
C ALA A 265 20.24 4.40 17.15
N SER A 266 19.03 4.59 16.63
CA SER A 266 17.84 3.90 17.12
C SER A 266 17.64 2.53 16.49
N TRP A 267 18.21 2.32 15.30
CA TRP A 267 18.15 1.06 14.57
C TRP A 267 19.30 0.96 13.56
N LEU A 268 19.94 -0.20 13.52
CA LEU A 268 21.00 -0.53 12.55
C LEU A 268 20.77 -1.92 11.98
N SER A 269 21.01 -2.12 10.69
CA SER A 269 20.74 -3.40 10.02
C SER A 269 21.58 -3.59 8.76
N VAL A 270 21.82 -4.86 8.43
CA VAL A 270 22.19 -5.27 7.07
C VAL A 270 20.92 -5.69 6.34
N TYR A 271 20.57 -4.95 5.31
CA TYR A 271 19.47 -5.27 4.42
C TYR A 271 19.98 -6.09 3.23
N GLN A 272 19.35 -7.22 2.98
CA GLN A 272 19.62 -8.04 1.80
C GLN A 272 18.46 -7.95 0.82
N VAL A 273 18.79 -7.67 -0.44
CA VAL A 273 17.78 -7.61 -1.51
C VAL A 273 17.24 -8.99 -1.79
N ASN A 274 15.92 -9.13 -1.69
CA ASN A 274 15.20 -10.35 -2.04
C ASN A 274 14.15 -10.03 -3.10
N ALA A 275 13.93 -10.96 -4.02
CA ALA A 275 12.84 -10.91 -4.99
C ALA A 275 12.14 -12.27 -4.98
N ARG A 276 11.22 -12.44 -4.04
CA ARG A 276 10.54 -13.70 -3.77
C ARG A 276 9.06 -13.48 -3.48
N MET A 277 8.22 -14.41 -3.87
CA MET A 277 6.80 -14.41 -3.50
C MET A 277 6.29 -15.83 -3.30
N VAL A 278 5.15 -15.97 -2.63
CA VAL A 278 4.44 -17.23 -2.50
C VAL A 278 3.71 -17.58 -3.80
N GLU A 279 3.41 -18.87 -4.00
CA GLU A 279 2.68 -19.33 -5.17
C GLU A 279 1.18 -19.05 -5.10
N ARG A 280 0.65 -18.81 -3.89
CA ARG A 280 -0.77 -18.48 -3.65
C ARG A 280 -0.90 -17.58 -2.43
N TYR A 281 -1.87 -16.64 -2.47
CA TYR A 281 -2.13 -15.70 -1.38
C TYR A 281 -3.15 -16.22 -0.35
N ARG A 282 -3.72 -17.40 -0.59
CA ARG A 282 -4.68 -18.04 0.30
C ARG A 282 -4.39 -19.52 0.46
N GLN A 283 -4.47 -20.02 1.70
CA GLN A 283 -4.42 -21.42 2.05
C GLN A 283 -5.57 -21.71 3.03
N GLY A 284 -6.68 -22.22 2.52
CA GLY A 284 -7.88 -22.47 3.33
C GLY A 284 -8.46 -21.19 3.94
N ARG A 285 -8.38 -21.07 5.26
CA ARG A 285 -8.86 -19.93 6.06
C ARG A 285 -7.77 -18.87 6.30
N VAL A 286 -6.55 -19.11 5.85
CA VAL A 286 -5.40 -18.22 6.03
C VAL A 286 -5.11 -17.48 4.73
N LEU A 287 -4.96 -16.16 4.82
CA LEU A 287 -4.57 -15.28 3.72
C LEU A 287 -3.24 -14.58 4.06
N LEU A 288 -2.44 -14.29 3.06
CA LEU A 288 -1.15 -13.59 3.23
C LEU A 288 -1.20 -12.23 2.52
N ALA A 289 -0.63 -11.19 3.16
CA ALA A 289 -0.61 -9.84 2.61
C ALA A 289 0.75 -9.16 2.87
N GLY A 290 1.15 -8.28 1.96
CA GLY A 290 2.42 -7.54 2.05
C GLY A 290 3.63 -8.47 2.07
N ASP A 291 4.64 -8.14 2.86
CA ASP A 291 5.92 -8.88 2.91
C ASP A 291 5.75 -10.35 3.36
N ALA A 292 4.65 -10.72 4.01
CA ALA A 292 4.34 -12.11 4.29
C ALA A 292 4.08 -12.92 3.01
N ALA A 293 3.57 -12.28 1.97
CA ALA A 293 3.27 -12.89 0.67
C ALA A 293 4.39 -12.68 -0.37
N HIS A 294 5.05 -11.52 -0.37
CA HIS A 294 6.07 -11.14 -1.35
C HIS A 294 7.09 -10.18 -0.74
N VAL A 295 8.35 -10.42 -1.01
CA VAL A 295 9.46 -9.55 -0.59
C VAL A 295 10.24 -9.10 -1.81
N HIS A 296 10.57 -7.83 -1.89
CA HIS A 296 11.28 -7.25 -3.03
C HIS A 296 12.32 -6.22 -2.60
N SER A 297 13.11 -5.76 -3.57
CA SER A 297 14.12 -4.73 -3.37
C SER A 297 13.49 -3.43 -2.85
N ALA A 298 14.24 -2.70 -2.03
CA ALA A 298 13.86 -1.35 -1.59
C ALA A 298 13.86 -0.32 -2.75
N ALA A 299 14.42 -0.67 -3.93
CA ALA A 299 14.49 0.21 -5.08
C ALA A 299 13.09 0.61 -5.57
N GLY A 300 12.79 1.90 -5.52
CA GLY A 300 11.50 2.47 -5.93
C GLY A 300 10.47 2.59 -4.81
N GLY A 301 10.79 2.21 -3.55
CA GLY A 301 9.91 2.42 -2.39
C GLY A 301 8.57 1.70 -2.49
N GLN A 302 8.53 0.47 -3.03
CA GLN A 302 7.27 -0.21 -3.34
C GLN A 302 6.75 -1.13 -2.23
N GLY A 303 7.60 -1.62 -1.27
CA GLY A 303 7.20 -2.65 -0.30
C GLY A 303 6.00 -2.28 0.54
N MET A 304 6.12 -1.25 1.32
CA MET A 304 5.04 -0.74 2.16
C MET A 304 3.80 -0.41 1.31
N ASN A 305 3.99 0.23 0.15
CA ASN A 305 2.92 0.66 -0.73
C ASN A 305 2.13 -0.51 -1.32
N THR A 306 2.82 -1.59 -1.73
CA THR A 306 2.16 -2.81 -2.24
C THR A 306 1.37 -3.48 -1.13
N GLY A 307 1.93 -3.56 0.09
CA GLY A 307 1.26 -4.14 1.25
C GLY A 307 0.00 -3.38 1.70
N ILE A 308 0.04 -2.04 1.70
CA ILE A 308 -1.13 -1.18 1.97
C ILE A 308 -2.24 -1.48 0.94
N GLN A 309 -1.89 -1.57 -0.34
CA GLN A 309 -2.85 -1.86 -1.40
C GLN A 309 -3.37 -3.31 -1.37
N ASP A 310 -2.55 -4.27 -0.93
CA ASP A 310 -3.00 -5.65 -0.70
C ASP A 310 -4.09 -5.70 0.36
N ALA A 311 -3.83 -5.06 1.50
CA ALA A 311 -4.76 -4.98 2.62
C ALA A 311 -6.09 -4.32 2.21
N TYR A 312 -6.01 -3.22 1.47
CA TYR A 312 -7.17 -2.48 0.99
C TYR A 312 -8.00 -3.24 -0.04
N ASN A 313 -7.37 -4.04 -0.90
CA ASN A 313 -8.05 -4.96 -1.81
C ASN A 313 -8.71 -6.13 -1.07
N LEU A 314 -8.11 -6.58 0.03
CA LEU A 314 -8.55 -7.76 0.79
C LEU A 314 -9.71 -7.46 1.75
N GLY A 315 -9.68 -6.33 2.44
CA GLY A 315 -10.60 -6.03 3.56
C GLY A 315 -12.07 -6.12 3.17
N TRP A 316 -12.48 -5.48 2.06
CA TRP A 316 -13.86 -5.52 1.60
C TRP A 316 -14.31 -6.92 1.14
N LYS A 317 -13.38 -7.75 0.61
CA LYS A 317 -13.67 -9.12 0.19
C LYS A 317 -13.93 -10.03 1.38
N ILE A 318 -13.12 -9.90 2.45
CA ILE A 318 -13.36 -10.61 3.72
C ILE A 318 -14.72 -10.20 4.28
N THR A 319 -14.99 -8.90 4.39
CA THR A 319 -16.27 -8.39 4.89
C THR A 319 -17.44 -8.97 4.09
N SER A 320 -17.38 -8.94 2.77
CA SER A 320 -18.44 -9.49 1.91
C SER A 320 -18.68 -10.97 2.15
N VAL A 321 -17.62 -11.76 2.36
CA VAL A 321 -17.75 -13.20 2.66
C VAL A 321 -18.31 -13.43 4.07
N LEU A 322 -17.94 -12.61 5.03
CA LEU A 322 -18.52 -12.63 6.38
C LEU A 322 -20.04 -12.30 6.34
N ASP A 323 -20.45 -11.44 5.41
CA ASP A 323 -21.84 -11.06 5.17
C ASP A 323 -22.60 -12.05 4.25
N GLY A 324 -21.97 -13.17 3.86
CA GLY A 324 -22.63 -14.28 3.17
C GLY A 324 -22.31 -14.40 1.67
N ALA A 325 -21.37 -13.62 1.13
CA ALA A 325 -20.84 -13.88 -0.20
C ALA A 325 -20.07 -15.21 -0.24
N ARG A 326 -19.95 -15.80 -1.42
CA ARG A 326 -19.22 -17.06 -1.58
C ARG A 326 -17.73 -16.86 -1.30
N THR A 327 -17.10 -17.82 -0.64
CA THR A 327 -15.67 -17.79 -0.32
C THR A 327 -14.77 -17.70 -1.55
N ALA A 328 -15.25 -18.09 -2.74
CA ALA A 328 -14.58 -17.89 -4.03
C ALA A 328 -14.24 -16.40 -4.32
N LEU A 329 -14.94 -15.45 -3.70
CA LEU A 329 -14.60 -14.04 -3.79
C LEU A 329 -13.17 -13.77 -3.27
N LEU A 330 -12.71 -14.49 -2.23
CA LEU A 330 -11.37 -14.37 -1.69
C LEU A 330 -10.28 -14.85 -2.67
N ASP A 331 -10.60 -15.73 -3.62
CA ASP A 331 -9.64 -16.20 -4.61
C ASP A 331 -9.32 -15.09 -5.63
N THR A 332 -10.24 -14.12 -5.80
CA THR A 332 -10.02 -12.93 -6.64
C THR A 332 -8.93 -12.01 -6.07
N TYR A 333 -8.65 -12.08 -4.76
CA TYR A 333 -7.53 -11.35 -4.15
C TYR A 333 -6.19 -11.78 -4.77
N GLY A 334 -5.92 -13.08 -4.81
CA GLY A 334 -4.73 -13.60 -5.47
C GLY A 334 -4.71 -13.30 -6.98
N ALA A 335 -5.84 -13.45 -7.67
CA ALA A 335 -5.94 -13.18 -9.10
C ALA A 335 -5.64 -11.70 -9.45
N GLU A 336 -5.97 -10.76 -8.57
CA GLU A 336 -5.74 -9.34 -8.77
C GLU A 336 -4.35 -8.89 -8.28
N ARG A 337 -3.90 -9.36 -7.11
CA ARG A 337 -2.70 -8.83 -6.45
C ARG A 337 -1.40 -9.53 -6.80
N MET A 338 -1.44 -10.82 -7.11
CA MET A 338 -0.23 -11.56 -7.51
C MET A 338 0.41 -11.03 -8.81
N PRO A 339 -0.33 -10.68 -9.87
CA PRO A 339 0.26 -10.05 -11.05
C PRO A 339 0.95 -8.71 -10.74
N VAL A 340 0.34 -7.89 -9.87
CA VAL A 340 0.93 -6.63 -9.42
C VAL A 340 2.25 -6.87 -8.69
N ALA A 341 2.27 -7.81 -7.74
CA ALA A 341 3.48 -8.16 -7.01
C ALA A 341 4.60 -8.66 -7.95
N ARG A 342 4.28 -9.49 -8.95
CA ARG A 342 5.27 -9.94 -9.96
C ARG A 342 5.88 -8.78 -10.72
N THR A 343 5.05 -7.85 -11.21
CA THR A 343 5.53 -6.65 -11.90
C THR A 343 6.44 -5.80 -11.01
N VAL A 344 6.09 -5.64 -9.73
CA VAL A 344 6.93 -4.90 -8.76
C VAL A 344 8.24 -5.62 -8.51
N LEU A 345 8.24 -6.95 -8.40
CA LEU A 345 9.44 -7.78 -8.23
C LEU A 345 10.41 -7.60 -9.41
N GLU A 346 9.90 -7.72 -10.65
CA GLU A 346 10.68 -7.55 -11.88
C GLU A 346 11.27 -6.14 -11.99
N MET A 347 10.43 -5.12 -11.83
CA MET A 347 10.85 -3.71 -11.91
C MET A 347 11.89 -3.35 -10.86
N SER A 348 11.72 -3.82 -9.62
CA SER A 348 12.62 -3.47 -8.52
C SER A 348 13.99 -4.16 -8.65
N ALA A 349 14.03 -5.38 -9.20
CA ALA A 349 15.27 -6.09 -9.48
C ALA A 349 16.10 -5.39 -10.58
N ASP A 350 15.45 -5.00 -11.70
CA ASP A 350 16.09 -4.30 -12.81
C ASP A 350 16.67 -2.95 -12.38
N LYS A 351 15.87 -2.18 -11.61
CA LYS A 351 16.29 -0.86 -11.10
C LYS A 351 17.50 -0.98 -10.17
N MET A 352 17.50 -1.94 -9.27
CA MET A 352 18.60 -2.16 -8.34
C MET A 352 19.89 -2.52 -9.09
N THR A 353 19.81 -3.39 -10.09
CA THR A 353 20.96 -3.75 -10.91
C THR A 353 21.57 -2.53 -11.60
N ARG A 354 20.75 -1.72 -12.25
CA ARG A 354 21.21 -0.48 -12.91
C ARG A 354 21.83 0.52 -11.93
N THR A 355 21.24 0.67 -10.74
CA THR A 355 21.79 1.57 -9.71
C THR A 355 23.16 1.11 -9.26
N LEU A 356 23.37 -0.17 -9.00
CA LEU A 356 24.66 -0.72 -8.59
C LEU A 356 25.74 -0.59 -9.68
N GLU A 357 25.38 -0.84 -10.95
CA GLU A 357 26.30 -0.65 -12.09
C GLU A 357 26.78 0.82 -12.21
N GLN A 358 25.95 1.79 -11.82
CA GLN A 358 26.34 3.20 -11.83
C GLN A 358 27.12 3.60 -10.57
N VAL A 359 26.84 2.99 -9.43
CA VAL A 359 27.65 3.15 -8.21
C VAL A 359 29.08 2.68 -8.47
N ASP A 360 29.29 1.56 -9.14
CA ASP A 360 30.61 1.02 -9.50
C ASP A 360 31.40 1.97 -10.42
N ARG A 361 30.73 2.83 -11.18
CA ARG A 361 31.37 3.83 -12.06
C ARG A 361 31.80 5.11 -11.36
N GLY A 362 31.38 5.33 -10.12
CA GLY A 362 31.83 6.41 -9.24
C GLY A 362 31.50 7.85 -9.67
N SER A 363 30.60 8.05 -10.65
CA SER A 363 30.25 9.41 -11.11
C SER A 363 28.93 9.91 -10.54
N ALA A 364 28.92 11.16 -10.05
CA ALA A 364 27.70 11.82 -9.53
C ALA A 364 26.60 11.91 -10.60
N ASP A 365 26.95 12.16 -11.86
CA ASP A 365 25.99 12.24 -12.97
C ASP A 365 25.41 10.87 -13.32
N GLY A 366 26.23 9.81 -13.32
CA GLY A 366 25.76 8.44 -13.53
C GLY A 366 24.83 7.99 -12.43
N LEU A 367 25.19 8.27 -11.16
CA LEU A 367 24.37 7.95 -10.00
C LEU A 367 23.06 8.75 -9.98
N SER A 368 23.13 10.05 -10.27
CA SER A 368 21.94 10.91 -10.40
C SER A 368 20.99 10.41 -11.47
N SER A 369 21.50 10.02 -12.64
CA SER A 369 20.71 9.47 -13.74
C SER A 369 20.08 8.11 -13.38
N ALA A 370 20.80 7.23 -12.71
CA ALA A 370 20.27 5.95 -12.23
C ALA A 370 19.16 6.13 -11.19
N LEU A 371 19.37 7.07 -10.24
CA LEU A 371 18.36 7.41 -9.24
C LEU A 371 17.13 8.08 -9.86
N ALA A 372 17.32 8.98 -10.85
CA ALA A 372 16.21 9.59 -11.60
C ALA A 372 15.38 8.52 -12.35
N GLY A 373 16.05 7.53 -12.97
CA GLY A 373 15.37 6.39 -13.60
C GLY A 373 14.50 5.56 -12.64
N ILE A 374 14.73 5.65 -11.34
CA ILE A 374 13.85 5.06 -10.32
C ILE A 374 12.47 5.74 -10.32
N GLY A 375 12.41 7.04 -10.61
CA GLY A 375 11.18 7.85 -10.62
C GLY A 375 10.42 7.90 -11.94
N GLU A 376 11.03 7.48 -13.06
CA GLU A 376 10.48 7.68 -14.39
C GLU A 376 9.12 7.01 -14.65
N GLY A 377 8.24 7.78 -15.31
CA GLY A 377 7.04 7.29 -15.99
C GLY A 377 5.82 6.99 -15.15
N GLY A 378 5.71 7.49 -13.91
CA GLY A 378 4.51 7.28 -13.08
C GLY A 378 4.26 5.83 -12.64
N ARG A 379 5.07 4.87 -13.11
CA ARG A 379 4.92 3.43 -12.81
C ARG A 379 5.04 3.12 -11.32
N ASN A 380 5.82 3.91 -10.59
CA ASN A 380 5.97 3.74 -9.14
C ASN A 380 4.80 4.32 -8.36
N SER A 381 3.99 5.20 -8.94
CA SER A 381 2.87 5.86 -8.26
C SER A 381 1.78 4.90 -7.79
N GLY A 382 1.70 3.71 -8.40
CA GLY A 382 0.61 2.73 -8.20
C GLY A 382 -0.71 3.14 -8.87
N LEU A 383 -0.81 4.34 -9.46
CA LEU A 383 -2.04 4.85 -10.06
C LEU A 383 -2.43 4.13 -11.35
N GLY A 384 -1.46 3.53 -12.04
CA GLY A 384 -1.68 2.73 -13.25
C GLY A 384 -2.02 1.25 -12.98
N ILE A 385 -2.11 0.84 -11.72
CA ILE A 385 -2.50 -0.53 -11.36
C ILE A 385 -3.95 -0.76 -11.80
N HIS A 386 -4.19 -1.86 -12.48
CA HIS A 386 -5.51 -2.23 -12.95
C HIS A 386 -5.79 -3.72 -12.76
N TYR A 387 -7.05 -4.08 -12.66
CA TYR A 387 -7.55 -5.45 -12.51
C TYR A 387 -8.39 -5.89 -13.71
N ARG A 388 -7.99 -5.46 -14.93
CA ARG A 388 -8.74 -5.78 -16.16
C ARG A 388 -8.93 -7.27 -16.39
N ALA A 389 -8.04 -8.14 -15.85
CA ALA A 389 -8.15 -9.59 -15.94
C ALA A 389 -8.98 -10.24 -14.81
N SER A 390 -9.49 -9.43 -13.86
CA SER A 390 -10.28 -9.94 -12.74
C SER A 390 -11.59 -10.59 -13.22
N PRO A 391 -12.01 -11.71 -12.59
CA PRO A 391 -13.33 -12.29 -12.85
C PRO A 391 -14.49 -11.41 -12.36
N LEU A 392 -14.22 -10.41 -11.54
CA LEU A 392 -15.21 -9.41 -11.10
C LEU A 392 -15.55 -8.38 -12.17
N VAL A 393 -14.70 -8.22 -13.20
CA VAL A 393 -14.89 -7.24 -14.26
C VAL A 393 -15.94 -7.73 -15.25
N TYR A 394 -17.00 -6.95 -15.42
CA TYR A 394 -18.05 -7.21 -16.42
C TYR A 394 -17.57 -6.78 -17.80
N ARG A 395 -17.62 -7.70 -18.78
CA ARG A 395 -17.07 -7.50 -20.12
C ARG A 395 -18.05 -7.69 -21.26
N GLU A 396 -19.28 -8.07 -20.96
CA GLU A 396 -20.28 -8.29 -22.00
C GLU A 396 -20.75 -6.95 -22.60
N GLY A 397 -20.87 -6.93 -23.91
CA GLY A 397 -21.31 -5.77 -24.65
C GLY A 397 -20.18 -4.89 -25.15
N GLU A 398 -20.57 -3.75 -25.71
CA GLU A 398 -19.66 -2.78 -26.29
C GLU A 398 -18.88 -2.03 -25.21
N GLN A 399 -17.58 -2.23 -25.18
CA GLN A 399 -16.69 -1.54 -24.22
C GLN A 399 -16.56 -0.05 -24.59
N PRO A 400 -16.30 0.85 -23.61
CA PRO A 400 -16.11 2.25 -23.90
C PRO A 400 -14.89 2.44 -24.82
N ALA A 401 -15.07 3.23 -25.88
CA ALA A 401 -14.00 3.53 -26.84
C ALA A 401 -12.94 4.47 -26.25
N SER A 402 -13.22 5.12 -25.11
CA SER A 402 -12.35 6.12 -24.49
C SER A 402 -12.68 6.30 -23.01
N GLY A 403 -11.74 6.91 -22.26
CA GLY A 403 -11.83 7.01 -20.80
C GLY A 403 -11.33 5.75 -20.10
N PRO A 404 -11.46 5.67 -18.76
CA PRO A 404 -11.01 4.51 -17.99
C PRO A 404 -11.86 3.28 -18.30
N ALA A 405 -11.20 2.13 -18.49
CA ALA A 405 -11.87 0.86 -18.80
C ALA A 405 -12.31 0.12 -17.52
N PRO A 406 -13.24 -0.84 -17.59
CA PRO A 406 -13.51 -1.77 -16.51
C PRO A 406 -12.23 -2.50 -16.08
N GLY A 407 -11.96 -2.50 -14.79
CA GLY A 407 -10.73 -2.96 -14.17
C GLY A 407 -9.73 -1.86 -13.85
N ASP A 408 -9.88 -0.66 -14.38
CA ASP A 408 -9.01 0.48 -14.07
C ASP A 408 -9.38 1.12 -12.72
N ARG A 409 -8.40 1.79 -12.10
CA ARG A 409 -8.66 2.73 -11.02
C ARG A 409 -9.55 3.86 -11.53
N ALA A 410 -10.58 4.22 -10.77
CA ALA A 410 -11.41 5.38 -11.04
C ALA A 410 -10.57 6.66 -10.90
N PRO A 411 -10.42 7.49 -11.94
CA PRO A 411 -9.77 8.79 -11.81
C PRO A 411 -10.65 9.77 -11.04
N ASN A 412 -10.03 10.72 -10.31
CA ASN A 412 -10.78 11.80 -9.69
C ASN A 412 -11.38 12.75 -10.75
N ALA A 413 -12.47 13.41 -10.39
CA ALA A 413 -13.08 14.49 -11.17
C ALA A 413 -13.47 15.62 -10.20
N ARG A 414 -13.09 16.85 -10.51
CA ARG A 414 -13.27 18.02 -9.66
C ARG A 414 -14.54 18.78 -9.99
N GLY A 415 -14.98 19.61 -9.04
CA GLY A 415 -16.04 20.58 -9.27
C GLY A 415 -17.42 19.95 -9.48
N LEU A 416 -17.74 18.92 -8.69
CA LEU A 416 -19.08 18.33 -8.66
C LEU A 416 -19.94 19.05 -7.63
N GLU A 417 -21.13 19.53 -8.06
CA GLU A 417 -22.04 20.31 -7.24
C GLU A 417 -23.44 19.69 -7.21
N GLY A 418 -24.03 19.58 -6.05
CA GLY A 418 -25.40 19.12 -5.80
C GLY A 418 -26.07 19.96 -4.73
N ALA A 419 -27.33 19.67 -4.40
CA ALA A 419 -28.09 20.43 -3.40
C ALA A 419 -27.39 20.45 -2.03
N ASP A 420 -26.84 19.30 -1.61
CA ASP A 420 -26.19 19.11 -0.32
C ASP A 420 -24.72 18.65 -0.47
N PHE A 421 -24.14 18.82 -1.66
CA PHE A 421 -22.81 18.36 -1.95
C PHE A 421 -22.03 19.34 -2.83
N SER A 422 -20.81 19.66 -2.42
CA SER A 422 -19.83 20.37 -3.23
C SER A 422 -18.46 19.76 -2.96
N GLY A 423 -17.81 19.22 -4.00
CA GLY A 423 -16.55 18.54 -3.83
C GLY A 423 -16.10 17.79 -5.09
N ASP A 424 -15.24 16.84 -4.89
CA ASP A 424 -14.66 15.99 -5.94
C ASP A 424 -15.34 14.61 -5.97
N LEU A 425 -15.12 13.87 -7.06
CA LEU A 425 -15.64 12.51 -7.17
C LEU A 425 -15.14 11.61 -6.02
N PHE A 426 -13.89 11.77 -5.59
CA PHE A 426 -13.34 10.97 -4.48
C PHE A 426 -14.07 11.21 -3.17
N ASP A 427 -14.66 12.39 -2.96
CA ASP A 427 -15.49 12.64 -1.77
C ASP A 427 -16.79 11.83 -1.82
N LEU A 428 -17.36 11.61 -3.02
CA LEU A 428 -18.50 10.72 -3.21
C LEU A 428 -18.15 9.23 -3.08
N LEU A 429 -16.92 8.87 -3.44
CA LEU A 429 -16.45 7.48 -3.37
C LEU A 429 -15.90 7.10 -1.98
N ARG A 430 -15.64 8.09 -1.11
CA ARG A 430 -15.06 7.88 0.22
C ARG A 430 -15.97 7.04 1.10
N GLY A 431 -15.42 5.94 1.62
CA GLY A 431 -16.14 5.08 2.54
C GLY A 431 -16.27 3.62 2.09
N PRO A 432 -16.84 2.76 2.95
CA PRO A 432 -16.88 1.31 2.74
C PRO A 432 -18.01 0.85 1.79
N HIS A 433 -18.52 1.72 0.94
CA HIS A 433 -19.62 1.43 0.02
C HIS A 433 -19.16 1.26 -1.42
N TRP A 434 -19.97 0.60 -2.22
CA TRP A 434 -19.89 0.60 -3.67
C TRP A 434 -20.57 1.85 -4.21
N SER A 435 -20.10 2.37 -5.33
CA SER A 435 -20.69 3.55 -5.97
C SER A 435 -21.14 3.23 -7.39
N LEU A 436 -22.40 3.49 -7.68
CA LEU A 436 -22.95 3.47 -9.03
C LEU A 436 -23.12 4.90 -9.52
N ILE A 437 -22.39 5.28 -10.55
CA ILE A 437 -22.57 6.56 -11.23
C ILE A 437 -23.54 6.32 -12.39
N ALA A 438 -24.67 7.05 -12.38
CA ALA A 438 -25.65 7.05 -13.45
C ALA A 438 -25.53 8.38 -14.20
N TYR A 439 -24.82 8.38 -15.35
CA TYR A 439 -24.52 9.59 -16.11
C TYR A 439 -25.69 9.97 -17.01
N GLU A 440 -26.21 11.21 -16.88
CA GLU A 440 -27.39 11.70 -17.61
C GLU A 440 -28.55 10.67 -17.63
N HIS A 441 -28.77 10.00 -16.51
CA HIS A 441 -29.80 8.98 -16.37
C HIS A 441 -30.74 9.34 -15.21
N THR A 442 -31.96 9.73 -15.56
CA THR A 442 -32.98 10.22 -14.63
C THR A 442 -33.97 9.16 -14.18
N ARG A 443 -34.01 8.00 -14.85
CA ARG A 443 -34.92 6.91 -14.49
C ARG A 443 -34.39 6.14 -13.28
N PRO A 444 -35.29 5.50 -12.50
CA PRO A 444 -34.86 4.57 -11.46
C PRO A 444 -33.97 3.47 -12.03
N VAL A 445 -32.93 3.10 -11.31
CA VAL A 445 -32.08 1.95 -11.58
C VAL A 445 -32.45 0.81 -10.65
N ILE A 446 -32.24 -0.45 -11.06
CA ILE A 446 -32.58 -1.63 -10.24
C ILE A 446 -31.80 -1.57 -8.91
N PHE A 447 -30.57 -1.03 -8.94
CA PHE A 447 -29.75 -0.85 -7.76
C PHE A 447 -30.36 0.09 -6.70
N ASP A 448 -31.30 1.00 -7.06
CA ASP A 448 -32.06 1.79 -6.09
C ASP A 448 -32.93 0.92 -5.18
N ASN A 449 -33.41 -0.22 -5.70
CA ASN A 449 -34.30 -1.15 -5.00
C ASN A 449 -33.56 -2.35 -4.36
N ALA A 450 -32.42 -2.70 -4.92
CA ALA A 450 -31.54 -3.69 -4.33
C ALA A 450 -30.83 -3.02 -3.15
N LYS A 451 -31.39 -3.10 -1.94
CA LYS A 451 -30.67 -2.67 -0.71
C LYS A 451 -29.41 -3.54 -0.49
N PRO A 452 -28.34 -3.37 -1.25
CA PRO A 452 -27.05 -3.78 -0.78
C PRO A 452 -26.74 -2.77 0.30
N THR A 453 -26.52 -3.23 1.49
CA THR A 453 -26.26 -2.43 2.69
C THR A 453 -25.11 -1.43 2.52
N HIS A 454 -24.51 -1.30 1.34
CA HIS A 454 -23.37 -0.46 1.04
C HIS A 454 -23.25 -0.03 -0.44
N MET A 455 -24.37 0.31 -1.10
CA MET A 455 -24.36 0.86 -2.46
C MET A 455 -24.93 2.28 -2.47
N HIS A 456 -24.15 3.23 -2.98
CA HIS A 456 -24.61 4.59 -3.24
C HIS A 456 -24.81 4.81 -4.73
N VAL A 457 -25.93 5.44 -5.11
CA VAL A 457 -26.22 5.78 -6.50
C VAL A 457 -26.10 7.30 -6.67
N HIS A 458 -25.14 7.70 -7.50
CA HIS A 458 -24.86 9.10 -7.81
C HIS A 458 -25.32 9.43 -9.23
N ARG A 459 -26.25 10.35 -9.39
CA ARG A 459 -26.76 10.81 -10.69
C ARG A 459 -26.02 12.08 -11.09
N ILE A 460 -25.05 11.92 -11.98
CA ILE A 460 -24.17 12.99 -12.45
C ILE A 460 -24.55 13.38 -13.90
N GLY A 461 -24.52 14.66 -14.19
CA GLY A 461 -24.73 15.17 -15.54
C GLY A 461 -24.29 16.63 -15.71
N PRO A 462 -24.31 17.18 -16.93
CA PRO A 462 -23.82 18.52 -17.23
C PRO A 462 -24.81 19.64 -16.93
N GLY A 463 -26.07 19.32 -16.63
CA GLY A 463 -27.15 20.30 -16.52
C GLY A 463 -27.85 20.30 -15.16
N PRO A 464 -28.67 21.35 -14.89
CA PRO A 464 -29.33 21.55 -13.61
C PRO A 464 -30.39 20.48 -13.24
N ASP A 465 -30.80 19.68 -14.22
CA ASP A 465 -31.71 18.55 -13.99
C ASP A 465 -31.01 17.32 -13.36
N SER A 466 -29.69 17.38 -13.22
CA SER A 466 -28.90 16.35 -12.56
C SER A 466 -28.87 16.58 -11.05
N ALA A 467 -28.94 15.49 -10.27
CA ALA A 467 -28.82 15.58 -8.81
C ALA A 467 -27.42 16.10 -8.40
N ILE A 468 -26.40 15.75 -9.19
CA ILE A 468 -25.03 16.28 -9.09
C ILE A 468 -24.63 16.81 -10.46
N VAL A 469 -24.25 18.07 -10.51
CA VAL A 469 -23.83 18.78 -11.73
C VAL A 469 -22.32 18.69 -11.85
N ASP A 470 -21.84 18.27 -13.03
CA ASP A 470 -20.44 18.40 -13.47
C ASP A 470 -20.20 19.82 -13.97
N ALA A 471 -20.11 20.78 -13.04
CA ALA A 471 -20.11 22.22 -13.33
C ALA A 471 -18.95 22.64 -14.24
N GLU A 472 -17.79 22.03 -14.07
CA GLU A 472 -16.59 22.31 -14.85
C GLU A 472 -16.42 21.36 -16.06
N GLY A 473 -17.29 20.36 -16.23
CA GLY A 473 -17.13 19.31 -17.23
C GLY A 473 -15.93 18.40 -17.00
N ASP A 474 -15.44 18.32 -15.75
CA ASP A 474 -14.22 17.59 -15.43
C ASP A 474 -14.47 16.08 -15.39
N PHE A 475 -15.64 15.65 -14.91
CA PHE A 475 -16.07 14.26 -14.97
C PHE A 475 -16.23 13.81 -16.43
N GLN A 476 -16.86 14.64 -17.28
CA GLN A 476 -17.02 14.36 -18.69
C GLN A 476 -15.65 14.20 -19.39
N ARG A 477 -14.69 15.06 -19.10
CA ARG A 477 -13.33 14.95 -19.66
C ARG A 477 -12.60 13.70 -19.17
N ALA A 478 -12.75 13.36 -17.89
CA ALA A 478 -12.07 12.22 -17.28
C ALA A 478 -12.61 10.88 -17.77
N TYR A 479 -13.92 10.72 -17.74
CA TYR A 479 -14.60 9.45 -17.98
C TYR A 479 -15.10 9.30 -19.43
N ARG A 480 -15.32 10.41 -20.14
CA ARG A 480 -15.94 10.42 -21.48
C ARG A 480 -17.18 9.51 -21.54
N PRO A 481 -18.12 9.70 -20.62
CA PRO A 481 -19.26 8.81 -20.48
C PRO A 481 -20.25 9.04 -21.61
N ARG A 482 -21.01 7.99 -21.94
CA ARG A 482 -22.15 8.08 -22.84
C ARG A 482 -23.41 8.45 -22.04
N ARG A 483 -24.34 9.15 -22.65
CA ARG A 483 -25.64 9.43 -22.03
C ARG A 483 -26.36 8.14 -21.66
N GLY A 484 -26.85 8.04 -20.42
CA GLY A 484 -27.50 6.83 -19.89
C GLY A 484 -26.53 5.71 -19.51
N GLU A 485 -25.23 5.99 -19.42
CA GLU A 485 -24.23 5.01 -18.98
C GLU A 485 -24.25 4.85 -17.46
N LEU A 486 -24.13 3.60 -17.01
CA LEU A 486 -23.91 3.21 -15.62
C LEU A 486 -22.45 2.80 -15.44
N ILE A 487 -21.77 3.41 -14.46
CA ILE A 487 -20.39 3.11 -14.12
C ILE A 487 -20.38 2.59 -12.68
N LEU A 488 -20.05 1.32 -12.49
CA LEU A 488 -19.98 0.71 -11.17
C LEU A 488 -18.54 0.67 -10.66
N ILE A 489 -18.33 1.29 -9.50
CA ILE A 489 -17.03 1.41 -8.83
C ILE A 489 -17.12 0.68 -7.49
N ARG A 490 -16.17 -0.22 -7.22
CA ARG A 490 -16.09 -0.93 -5.93
C ARG A 490 -15.42 -0.07 -4.87
N THR A 491 -15.55 -0.52 -3.63
CA THR A 491 -15.10 0.20 -2.43
C THR A 491 -13.59 0.50 -2.40
N ASP A 492 -12.79 -0.23 -3.17
CA ASP A 492 -11.36 0.01 -3.32
C ASP A 492 -11.01 0.89 -4.54
N GLY A 493 -12.00 1.62 -5.08
CA GLY A 493 -11.83 2.60 -6.11
C GLY A 493 -11.54 2.05 -7.52
N HIS A 494 -11.88 0.78 -7.81
CA HIS A 494 -11.73 0.23 -9.16
C HIS A 494 -13.08 0.08 -9.86
N ILE A 495 -13.12 0.48 -11.12
CA ILE A 495 -14.29 0.33 -11.99
C ILE A 495 -14.44 -1.14 -12.36
N ILE A 496 -15.61 -1.73 -12.18
CA ILE A 496 -15.84 -3.12 -12.60
C ILE A 496 -16.81 -3.24 -13.78
N ALA A 497 -17.60 -2.19 -14.04
CA ALA A 497 -18.51 -2.17 -15.16
C ALA A 497 -18.69 -0.75 -15.70
N ARG A 498 -18.84 -0.66 -17.01
CA ARG A 498 -19.32 0.51 -17.72
C ARG A 498 -20.33 0.01 -18.76
N ILE A 499 -21.61 0.26 -18.54
CA ILE A 499 -22.71 -0.36 -19.30
C ILE A 499 -23.82 0.65 -19.59
N PRO A 500 -24.58 0.48 -20.70
CA PRO A 500 -25.85 1.18 -20.82
C PRO A 500 -26.85 0.66 -19.77
N ALA A 501 -27.75 1.51 -19.29
CA ALA A 501 -28.72 1.15 -18.26
C ALA A 501 -29.59 -0.09 -18.63
N SER A 502 -29.79 -0.35 -19.92
CA SER A 502 -30.49 -1.56 -20.39
C SER A 502 -29.79 -2.88 -20.04
N ARG A 503 -28.51 -2.86 -19.64
CA ARG A 503 -27.72 -4.04 -19.25
C ARG A 503 -27.59 -4.22 -17.73
N GLU A 504 -28.28 -3.43 -16.95
CA GLU A 504 -28.19 -3.46 -15.48
C GLU A 504 -28.52 -4.86 -14.90
N ALA A 505 -29.57 -5.51 -15.41
CA ALA A 505 -29.95 -6.85 -14.96
C ALA A 505 -28.85 -7.90 -15.20
N ALA A 506 -28.19 -7.85 -16.36
CA ALA A 506 -27.08 -8.75 -16.69
C ALA A 506 -25.85 -8.50 -15.80
N LEU A 507 -25.56 -7.24 -15.44
CA LEU A 507 -24.52 -6.92 -14.47
C LEU A 507 -24.83 -7.49 -13.08
N ILE A 508 -26.08 -7.39 -12.64
CA ILE A 508 -26.51 -7.96 -11.35
C ILE A 508 -26.34 -9.48 -11.34
N GLU A 509 -26.70 -10.16 -12.43
CA GLU A 509 -26.52 -11.60 -12.58
C GLU A 509 -25.03 -11.98 -12.56
N HIS A 510 -24.17 -11.25 -13.28
CA HIS A 510 -22.72 -11.44 -13.26
C HIS A 510 -22.13 -11.34 -11.84
N LEU A 511 -22.63 -10.39 -11.04
CA LEU A 511 -22.16 -10.17 -9.68
C LEU A 511 -22.80 -11.10 -8.64
N ALA A 512 -23.87 -11.81 -8.97
CA ALA A 512 -24.58 -12.68 -8.04
C ALA A 512 -23.69 -13.71 -7.31
N PRO A 513 -22.67 -14.34 -7.96
CA PRO A 513 -21.74 -15.24 -7.27
C PRO A 513 -20.87 -14.58 -6.20
N PHE A 514 -20.72 -13.25 -6.26
CA PHE A 514 -19.83 -12.47 -5.40
C PHE A 514 -20.57 -11.59 -4.38
N ARG A 515 -21.90 -11.58 -4.42
CA ARG A 515 -22.77 -10.80 -3.52
C ARG A 515 -23.22 -11.64 -2.33
N SER A 516 -23.53 -10.94 -1.24
CA SER A 516 -24.23 -11.53 -0.10
C SER A 516 -25.61 -12.03 -0.52
N SER A 517 -26.00 -13.20 -0.08
CA SER A 517 -27.35 -13.75 -0.30
C SER A 517 -28.41 -13.09 0.61
N GLY A 518 -28.08 -11.98 1.26
CA GLY A 518 -28.94 -11.12 2.05
C GLY A 518 -29.73 -11.83 3.14
N ASN A 519 -29.27 -11.88 4.37
CA ASN A 519 -30.11 -11.90 5.58
C ASN A 519 -29.35 -11.77 6.91
N ARG A 520 -28.23 -11.08 6.97
CA ARG A 520 -27.67 -10.69 8.26
C ARG A 520 -27.48 -9.17 8.30
N VAL A 521 -28.47 -8.48 8.85
CA VAL A 521 -28.32 -7.13 9.35
C VAL A 521 -27.48 -7.24 10.62
N ARG A 522 -26.22 -6.80 10.60
CA ARG A 522 -25.49 -6.53 11.84
C ARG A 522 -26.02 -5.21 12.40
N PRO A 523 -26.43 -5.13 13.66
CA PRO A 523 -26.75 -3.85 14.28
C PRO A 523 -25.44 -3.03 14.39
N TYR A 524 -25.52 -1.75 14.05
CA TYR A 524 -24.45 -0.76 14.24
C TYR A 524 -24.33 -0.40 15.72
#